data_83490d1735c34e5d6595664c67aaa7d3
#
_entry.id   83490d1735c34e5d6595664c67aaa7d3
#
_cell.length_a   1.000
_cell.length_b   1.000
_cell.length_c   1.000
_cell.angle_alpha   90.00
_cell.angle_beta   90.00
_cell.angle_gamma   90.00
#
_symmetry.space_group_name_H-M   'P 1'
#
loop_
_entity.id
_entity.type
_entity.pdbx_description
1 polymer ?
#
loop_
_entity_poly.entity_id
_entity_poly.type
_entity_poly.pdbx_seq_one_letter_code
_entity_poly.pdbx_strand_id
1 'polypeptide(L)'
;FFPKIKVIVNDLLMYIEPLQSVFLPVNTMGKQKRSDMEMLQNAYNDKETQIISFPAGFCSRYIDGKIQDIEWKKSVIKQCVECKRDIVPMYFEGRNSTTFYALEWIRRKLGMKFNIGLILLPRQMMKTARGKHFKIYIGKPIPYQHFNQSKTDTQWAQWLREECYKLKE
;
A
#
# COMPACT_ATOMS: atom_id res chain seq x y z
N PHE A 1 -17.99 3.34 -13.38
CA PHE A 1 -17.35 4.62 -13.02
C PHE A 1 -17.55 4.83 -11.53
N PHE A 2 -16.46 4.91 -10.75
CA PHE A 2 -16.58 5.06 -9.30
C PHE A 2 -16.49 6.54 -8.95
N PRO A 3 -17.56 7.15 -8.40
CA PRO A 3 -17.60 8.58 -8.13
C PRO A 3 -16.67 9.01 -6.99
N LYS A 4 -16.31 8.06 -6.11
CA LYS A 4 -15.50 8.35 -4.93
C LYS A 4 -14.32 7.37 -4.84
N ILE A 5 -13.11 7.91 -4.86
CA ILE A 5 -11.88 7.14 -4.62
C ILE A 5 -11.21 7.66 -3.35
N LYS A 6 -10.81 6.74 -2.48
CA LYS A 6 -10.01 7.03 -1.29
C LYS A 6 -8.75 6.19 -1.31
N VAL A 7 -7.65 6.76 -0.84
CA VAL A 7 -6.33 6.11 -0.82
C VAL A 7 -5.83 6.05 0.62
N ILE A 8 -5.55 4.85 1.11
CA ILE A 8 -4.96 4.68 2.43
C ILE A 8 -3.48 5.05 2.37
N VAL A 9 -3.09 6.04 3.13
CA VAL A 9 -1.74 6.61 3.12
C VAL A 9 -1.18 6.75 4.53
N ASN A 10 0.14 6.87 4.62
CA ASN A 10 0.78 7.30 5.86
C ASN A 10 0.36 8.75 6.17
N ASP A 11 0.14 9.05 7.45
CA ASP A 11 -0.28 10.37 7.94
C ASP A 11 0.64 11.52 7.50
N LEU A 12 1.92 11.25 7.26
CA LEU A 12 2.85 12.23 6.69
C LEU A 12 2.45 12.72 5.28
N LEU A 13 1.70 11.93 4.52
CA LEU A 13 1.24 12.35 3.19
C LEU A 13 0.07 13.35 3.25
N MET A 14 -0.54 13.53 4.41
CA MET A 14 -1.58 14.54 4.63
C MET A 14 -1.07 15.98 4.48
N TYR A 15 0.25 16.20 4.48
CA TYR A 15 0.84 17.51 4.17
C TYR A 15 0.76 17.88 2.67
N ILE A 16 0.32 16.95 1.80
CA ILE A 16 0.08 17.24 0.39
C ILE A 16 -1.36 17.77 0.24
N GLU A 17 -1.53 19.06 0.51
CA GLU A 17 -2.84 19.73 0.56
C GLU A 17 -3.78 19.40 -0.61
N PRO A 18 -3.36 19.43 -1.90
CA PRO A 18 -4.25 19.15 -3.01
C PRO A 18 -4.86 17.73 -3.02
N LEU A 19 -4.28 16.79 -2.29
CA LEU A 19 -4.71 15.39 -2.27
C LEU A 19 -5.38 14.97 -0.96
N GLN A 20 -5.45 15.85 0.04
CA GLN A 20 -6.04 15.55 1.35
C GLN A 20 -7.46 14.98 1.25
N SER A 21 -8.28 15.52 0.35
CA SER A 21 -9.67 15.05 0.18
C SER A 21 -9.78 13.61 -0.29
N VAL A 22 -8.72 13.05 -0.88
CA VAL A 22 -8.67 11.67 -1.39
C VAL A 22 -7.98 10.74 -0.39
N PHE A 23 -7.23 11.27 0.57
CA PHE A 23 -6.42 10.47 1.49
C PHE A 23 -7.20 10.02 2.73
N LEU A 24 -6.91 8.79 3.15
CA LEU A 24 -7.30 8.22 4.45
C LEU A 24 -6.01 7.98 5.25
N PRO A 25 -5.76 8.79 6.29
CA PRO A 25 -4.52 8.69 7.04
C PRO A 25 -4.48 7.44 7.92
N VAL A 26 -3.33 6.76 7.92
CA VAL A 26 -3.03 5.66 8.82
C VAL A 26 -1.67 5.89 9.45
N ASN A 27 -1.61 5.93 10.78
CA ASN A 27 -0.35 6.04 11.48
C ASN A 27 0.38 4.68 11.45
N THR A 28 1.54 4.64 10.81
CA THR A 28 2.35 3.42 10.69
C THR A 28 3.39 3.27 11.82
N MET A 29 3.61 4.30 12.64
CA MET A 29 4.70 4.35 13.63
C MET A 29 4.21 4.58 15.07
N GLY A 30 2.92 4.70 15.32
CA GLY A 30 2.37 5.02 16.64
C GLY A 30 0.94 4.56 16.83
N LYS A 31 0.29 5.10 17.87
CA LYS A 31 -1.14 4.84 18.09
C LYS A 31 -1.98 5.54 17.03
N GLN A 32 -2.93 4.82 16.47
CA GLN A 32 -3.91 5.36 15.54
C GLN A 32 -4.83 6.35 16.28
N LYS A 33 -5.10 7.51 15.66
CA LYS A 33 -6.09 8.44 16.17
C LYS A 33 -7.50 7.84 15.98
N ARG A 34 -8.38 8.05 16.93
CA ARG A 34 -9.75 7.54 16.87
C ARG A 34 -10.52 8.10 15.66
N SER A 35 -10.35 9.40 15.39
CA SER A 35 -10.93 10.07 14.21
C SER A 35 -10.52 9.41 12.89
N ASP A 36 -9.25 9.04 12.75
CA ASP A 36 -8.74 8.43 11.53
C ASP A 36 -9.29 7.00 11.34
N MET A 37 -9.48 6.28 12.46
CA MET A 37 -10.13 4.96 12.43
C MET A 37 -11.60 5.05 12.05
N GLU A 38 -12.32 6.04 12.57
CA GLU A 38 -13.72 6.30 12.22
C GLU A 38 -13.86 6.67 10.73
N MET A 39 -12.98 7.55 10.21
CA MET A 39 -12.95 7.89 8.79
C MET A 39 -12.69 6.67 7.91
N LEU A 40 -11.74 5.83 8.29
CA LEU A 40 -11.41 4.60 7.58
C LEU A 40 -12.58 3.63 7.56
N GLN A 41 -13.23 3.41 8.72
CA GLN A 41 -14.38 2.52 8.84
C GLN A 41 -15.58 3.03 8.03
N ASN A 42 -15.85 4.32 8.06
CA ASN A 42 -16.90 4.94 7.25
C ASN A 42 -16.64 4.75 5.75
N ALA A 43 -15.40 4.92 5.31
CA ALA A 43 -15.03 4.68 3.91
C ALA A 43 -15.21 3.20 3.50
N TYR A 44 -14.86 2.24 4.37
CA TYR A 44 -15.10 0.82 4.11
C TYR A 44 -16.58 0.45 4.08
N ASN A 45 -17.42 1.13 4.85
CA ASN A 45 -18.87 0.89 4.87
C ASN A 45 -19.60 1.55 3.68
N ASP A 46 -19.05 2.61 3.10
CA ASP A 46 -19.62 3.28 1.92
C ASP A 46 -19.35 2.47 0.65
N LYS A 47 -20.35 1.76 0.14
CA LYS A 47 -20.25 0.90 -1.05
C LYS A 47 -19.95 1.67 -2.33
N GLU A 48 -20.18 2.97 -2.38
CA GLU A 48 -19.87 3.85 -3.51
C GLU A 48 -18.40 4.29 -3.54
N THR A 49 -17.70 4.17 -2.41
CA THR A 49 -16.30 4.54 -2.30
C THR A 49 -15.39 3.39 -2.68
N GLN A 50 -14.48 3.59 -3.63
CA GLN A 50 -13.38 2.66 -3.91
C GLN A 50 -12.17 3.00 -3.06
N ILE A 51 -11.57 1.96 -2.46
CA ILE A 51 -10.42 2.13 -1.57
C ILE A 51 -9.18 1.53 -2.20
N ILE A 52 -8.16 2.36 -2.40
CA ILE A 52 -6.83 1.90 -2.79
C ILE A 52 -5.99 1.73 -1.53
N SER A 53 -5.43 0.56 -1.35
CA SER A 53 -4.56 0.26 -0.22
C SER A 53 -3.22 -0.31 -0.65
N PHE A 54 -2.20 -0.06 0.16
CA PHE A 54 -0.84 -0.59 0.01
C PHE A 54 -0.52 -1.45 1.24
N PRO A 55 -0.86 -2.76 1.22
CA PRO A 55 -0.84 -3.57 2.44
C PRO A 55 0.53 -3.76 3.08
N ALA A 56 1.62 -3.58 2.32
CA ALA A 56 2.98 -3.54 2.86
C ALA A 56 3.19 -2.36 3.83
N GLY A 57 2.46 -1.24 3.63
CA GLY A 57 2.60 -0.01 4.42
C GLY A 57 3.91 0.75 4.21
N PHE A 58 4.79 0.23 3.36
CA PHE A 58 6.08 0.83 3.00
C PHE A 58 6.37 0.59 1.52
N CYS A 59 7.28 1.39 0.96
CA CYS A 59 7.78 1.15 -0.38
C CYS A 59 8.54 -0.19 -0.44
N SER A 60 8.55 -0.82 -1.62
CA SER A 60 9.35 -2.01 -1.91
C SER A 60 10.82 -1.81 -1.55
N ARG A 61 11.51 -2.89 -1.23
CA ARG A 61 12.88 -2.90 -0.73
C ARG A 61 13.72 -3.94 -1.47
N TYR A 62 15.03 -3.78 -1.40
CA TYR A 62 15.96 -4.80 -1.84
C TYR A 62 16.07 -5.90 -0.76
N ILE A 63 15.53 -7.08 -1.05
CA ILE A 63 15.48 -8.25 -0.17
C ILE A 63 15.87 -9.46 -1.01
N ASP A 64 16.83 -10.24 -0.55
CA ASP A 64 17.28 -11.50 -1.18
C ASP A 64 17.54 -11.38 -2.69
N GLY A 65 18.26 -10.33 -3.08
CA GLY A 65 18.62 -10.11 -4.47
C GLY A 65 17.53 -9.51 -5.35
N LYS A 66 16.35 -9.24 -4.81
CA LYS A 66 15.18 -8.73 -5.58
C LYS A 66 14.58 -7.49 -4.94
N ILE A 67 14.00 -6.63 -5.78
CA ILE A 67 13.17 -5.51 -5.31
C ILE A 67 11.75 -6.04 -5.14
N GLN A 68 11.29 -6.06 -3.89
CA GLN A 68 9.97 -6.59 -3.54
C GLN A 68 9.41 -5.91 -2.30
N ASP A 69 8.10 -6.04 -2.11
CA ASP A 69 7.44 -5.60 -0.89
C ASP A 69 7.85 -6.48 0.29
N ILE A 70 7.86 -5.88 1.46
CA ILE A 70 7.86 -6.65 2.72
C ILE A 70 6.55 -7.41 2.87
N GLU A 71 6.44 -8.22 3.88
CA GLU A 71 5.18 -8.94 4.20
C GLU A 71 3.98 -8.00 4.26
N TRP A 72 2.90 -8.42 3.60
CA TRP A 72 1.65 -7.68 3.63
C TRP A 72 0.92 -7.88 4.94
N LYS A 73 0.33 -6.81 5.45
CA LYS A 73 -0.42 -6.80 6.70
C LYS A 73 -1.76 -7.51 6.53
N LYS A 74 -2.10 -8.37 7.48
CA LYS A 74 -3.38 -9.10 7.52
C LYS A 74 -4.62 -8.21 7.55
N SER A 75 -4.48 -6.93 7.92
CA SER A 75 -5.59 -5.99 8.00
C SER A 75 -6.35 -5.82 6.69
N VAL A 76 -5.69 -5.98 5.53
CA VAL A 76 -6.36 -5.91 4.22
C VAL A 76 -7.41 -7.02 4.07
N ILE A 77 -7.07 -8.24 4.48
CA ILE A 77 -7.99 -9.39 4.43
C ILE A 77 -9.12 -9.21 5.44
N LYS A 78 -8.76 -8.85 6.67
CA LYS A 78 -9.75 -8.63 7.74
C LYS A 78 -10.81 -7.60 7.33
N GLN A 79 -10.40 -6.45 6.82
CA GLN A 79 -11.31 -5.40 6.36
C GLN A 79 -12.16 -5.86 5.16
N CYS A 80 -11.57 -6.60 4.23
CA CYS A 80 -12.27 -7.18 3.09
C CYS A 80 -13.44 -8.08 3.55
N VAL A 81 -13.18 -9.01 4.45
CA VAL A 81 -14.17 -9.98 4.95
C VAL A 81 -15.22 -9.28 5.82
N GLU A 82 -14.81 -8.44 6.79
CA GLU A 82 -15.69 -7.72 7.70
C GLU A 82 -16.66 -6.78 6.96
N CYS A 83 -16.18 -6.06 5.97
CA CYS A 83 -16.97 -5.10 5.20
C CYS A 83 -17.59 -5.70 3.93
N LYS A 84 -17.44 -7.00 3.69
CA LYS A 84 -17.94 -7.73 2.50
C LYS A 84 -17.60 -7.01 1.20
N ARG A 85 -16.30 -6.76 1.00
CA ARG A 85 -15.76 -6.05 -0.18
C ARG A 85 -14.80 -6.94 -0.92
N ASP A 86 -15.00 -7.04 -2.23
CA ASP A 86 -14.09 -7.77 -3.11
C ASP A 86 -12.76 -7.01 -3.25
N ILE A 87 -11.69 -7.74 -3.52
CA ILE A 87 -10.37 -7.18 -3.75
C ILE A 87 -10.01 -7.28 -5.22
N VAL A 88 -9.61 -6.16 -5.82
CA VAL A 88 -9.02 -6.14 -7.15
C VAL A 88 -7.50 -6.02 -6.98
N PRO A 89 -6.73 -7.10 -7.26
CA PRO A 89 -5.28 -7.04 -7.18
C PRO A 89 -4.74 -6.15 -8.30
N MET A 90 -3.78 -5.28 -7.95
CA MET A 90 -3.12 -4.39 -8.92
C MET A 90 -1.62 -4.46 -8.75
N TYR A 91 -0.90 -4.63 -9.85
CA TYR A 91 0.55 -4.54 -9.89
C TYR A 91 0.96 -3.25 -10.60
N PHE A 92 1.76 -2.46 -9.93
CA PHE A 92 2.30 -1.21 -10.46
C PHE A 92 3.75 -1.44 -10.92
N GLU A 93 3.98 -1.33 -12.22
CA GLU A 93 5.33 -1.48 -12.77
C GLU A 93 6.13 -0.20 -12.56
N GLY A 94 6.88 -0.17 -11.49
CA GLY A 94 7.73 0.96 -11.14
C GLY A 94 8.76 0.57 -10.08
N ARG A 95 9.84 1.32 -10.04
CA ARG A 95 10.86 1.16 -9.00
C ARG A 95 11.39 2.52 -8.58
N ASN A 96 11.76 2.62 -7.32
CA ASN A 96 12.47 3.78 -6.81
C ASN A 96 13.90 3.84 -7.39
N SER A 97 14.60 4.94 -7.16
CA SER A 97 15.98 5.07 -7.60
C SER A 97 16.91 4.06 -6.91
N THR A 98 18.00 3.69 -7.57
CA THR A 98 19.05 2.84 -6.98
C THR A 98 19.59 3.45 -5.70
N THR A 99 19.74 4.78 -5.67
CA THR A 99 20.13 5.52 -4.45
C THR A 99 19.18 5.30 -3.30
N PHE A 100 17.87 5.27 -3.54
CA PHE A 100 16.87 4.97 -2.51
C PHE A 100 17.09 3.59 -1.89
N TYR A 101 17.26 2.57 -2.73
CA TYR A 101 17.48 1.20 -2.24
C TYR A 101 18.81 1.03 -1.52
N ALA A 102 19.87 1.70 -1.98
CA ALA A 102 21.18 1.68 -1.33
C ALA A 102 21.12 2.33 0.06
N LEU A 103 20.51 3.51 0.18
CA LEU A 103 20.35 4.20 1.46
C LEU A 103 19.48 3.40 2.43
N GLU A 104 18.40 2.78 1.94
CA GLU A 104 17.53 1.96 2.76
C GLU A 104 18.24 0.68 3.24
N TRP A 105 19.07 0.07 2.40
CA TRP A 105 19.91 -1.08 2.77
C TRP A 105 20.93 -0.70 3.84
N ILE A 106 21.67 0.41 3.68
CA ILE A 106 22.63 0.92 4.65
C ILE A 106 21.92 1.22 5.99
N ARG A 107 20.79 1.92 5.95
CA ARG A 107 19.98 2.25 7.12
C ARG A 107 19.62 0.99 7.92
N ARG A 108 19.16 -0.06 7.25
CA ARG A 108 18.81 -1.34 7.89
C ARG A 108 20.02 -2.01 8.51
N LYS A 109 21.15 -2.03 7.80
CA LYS A 109 22.40 -2.63 8.28
C LYS A 109 22.95 -1.92 9.52
N LEU A 110 22.77 -0.60 9.60
CA LEU A 110 23.19 0.22 10.74
C LEU A 110 22.14 0.31 11.85
N GLY A 111 20.98 -0.33 11.74
CA GLY A 111 19.90 -0.29 12.73
C GLY A 111 19.28 1.09 12.95
N MET A 112 19.43 2.01 12.00
CA MET A 112 18.92 3.38 12.13
C MET A 112 17.40 3.41 12.09
N LYS A 113 16.77 3.97 13.14
CA LYS A 113 15.30 4.10 13.23
C LYS A 113 14.74 5.16 12.30
N PHE A 114 15.53 6.17 11.95
CA PHE A 114 15.09 7.30 11.13
C PHE A 114 15.07 6.94 9.64
N ASN A 115 13.94 7.18 8.97
CA ASN A 115 13.76 6.84 7.56
C ASN A 115 14.15 8.02 6.65
N ILE A 116 15.44 8.14 6.36
CA ILE A 116 16.00 9.18 5.46
C ILE A 116 15.37 9.08 4.05
N GLY A 117 15.05 7.87 3.60
CA GLY A 117 14.40 7.65 2.31
C GLY A 117 13.06 8.37 2.18
N LEU A 118 12.31 8.49 3.27
CA LEU A 118 11.01 9.16 3.27
C LEU A 118 11.12 10.67 2.98
N ILE A 119 12.19 11.30 3.44
CA ILE A 119 12.44 12.73 3.20
C ILE A 119 12.93 12.99 1.77
N LEU A 120 13.71 12.06 1.23
CA LEU A 120 14.25 12.19 -0.13
C LEU A 120 13.24 11.79 -1.21
N LEU A 121 12.26 10.95 -0.87
CA LEU A 121 11.26 10.43 -1.81
C LEU A 121 10.53 11.52 -2.61
N PRO A 122 9.95 12.57 -2.02
CA PRO A 122 9.18 13.56 -2.78
C PRO A 122 10.04 14.26 -3.83
N ARG A 123 11.27 14.64 -3.47
CA ARG A 123 12.21 15.30 -4.39
C ARG A 123 12.68 14.38 -5.50
N GLN A 124 12.92 13.11 -5.17
CA GLN A 124 13.35 12.11 -6.16
C GLN A 124 12.18 11.73 -7.08
N MET A 125 10.97 11.58 -6.56
CA MET A 125 9.80 11.26 -7.38
C MET A 125 9.52 12.36 -8.40
N MET A 126 9.57 13.63 -8.00
CA MET A 126 9.36 14.73 -8.94
C MET A 126 10.41 14.79 -10.04
N LYS A 127 11.68 14.45 -9.73
CA LYS A 127 12.75 14.40 -10.74
C LYS A 127 12.72 13.15 -11.61
N THR A 128 12.38 12.00 -11.04
CA THR A 128 12.48 10.70 -11.72
C THR A 128 11.19 10.29 -12.42
N ALA A 129 10.03 10.78 -12.00
CA ALA A 129 8.74 10.44 -12.58
C ALA A 129 8.38 11.29 -13.80
N ARG A 130 8.98 12.47 -13.94
CA ARG A 130 8.69 13.38 -15.05
C ARG A 130 9.06 12.75 -16.39
N GLY A 131 8.07 12.61 -17.28
CA GLY A 131 8.26 12.03 -18.62
C GLY A 131 8.37 10.51 -18.67
N LYS A 132 8.14 9.78 -17.56
CA LYS A 132 8.09 8.33 -17.55
C LYS A 132 6.68 7.80 -17.75
N HIS A 133 6.59 6.70 -18.47
CA HIS A 133 5.37 5.92 -18.58
C HIS A 133 5.37 4.83 -17.49
N PHE A 134 4.27 4.69 -16.79
CA PHE A 134 4.05 3.65 -15.80
C PHE A 134 2.96 2.70 -16.31
N LYS A 135 3.19 1.39 -16.16
CA LYS A 135 2.18 0.39 -16.46
C LYS A 135 1.54 -0.08 -15.17
N ILE A 136 0.23 -0.22 -15.20
CA ILE A 136 -0.55 -0.79 -14.11
C ILE A 136 -1.26 -2.02 -14.68
N TYR A 137 -1.04 -3.16 -14.06
CA TYR A 137 -1.71 -4.41 -14.40
C TYR A 137 -2.84 -4.61 -13.38
N ILE A 138 -4.06 -4.78 -13.88
CA ILE A 138 -5.25 -4.91 -13.05
C ILE A 138 -5.77 -6.34 -13.24
N GLY A 139 -5.85 -7.08 -12.13
CA GLY A 139 -6.34 -8.44 -12.11
C GLY A 139 -7.86 -8.51 -12.01
N LYS A 140 -8.36 -9.75 -12.02
CA LYS A 140 -9.79 -10.00 -11.82
C LYS A 140 -10.17 -9.76 -10.36
N PRO A 141 -11.39 -9.27 -10.08
CA PRO A 141 -11.89 -9.17 -8.71
C PRO A 141 -11.90 -10.52 -8.01
N ILE A 142 -11.40 -10.54 -6.77
CA ILE A 142 -11.41 -11.70 -5.89
C ILE A 142 -12.53 -11.47 -4.88
N PRO A 143 -13.59 -12.30 -4.89
CA PRO A 143 -14.70 -12.16 -3.97
C PRO A 143 -14.26 -12.31 -2.51
N TYR A 144 -14.83 -11.54 -1.60
CA TYR A 144 -14.48 -11.60 -0.18
C TYR A 144 -14.69 -13.00 0.44
N GLN A 145 -15.63 -13.79 -0.09
CA GLN A 145 -15.88 -15.17 0.33
C GLN A 145 -14.73 -16.13 0.03
N HIS A 146 -13.81 -15.75 -0.88
CA HIS A 146 -12.61 -16.52 -1.18
C HIS A 146 -11.71 -16.65 0.06
N PHE A 147 -11.68 -15.61 0.89
CA PHE A 147 -10.87 -15.54 2.11
C PHE A 147 -11.58 -16.25 3.28
N ASN A 148 -11.59 -17.57 3.22
CA ASN A 148 -12.27 -18.42 4.18
C ASN A 148 -11.28 -18.94 5.26
N GLN A 149 -11.78 -19.83 6.13
CA GLN A 149 -11.02 -20.38 7.26
C GLN A 149 -9.92 -21.39 6.89
N SER A 150 -9.70 -21.70 5.59
CA SER A 150 -8.67 -22.65 5.15
C SER A 150 -7.25 -22.12 5.38
N LYS A 151 -7.10 -20.80 5.53
CA LYS A 151 -5.83 -20.13 5.83
C LYS A 151 -6.07 -19.02 6.86
N THR A 152 -5.02 -18.65 7.58
CA THR A 152 -5.04 -17.46 8.44
C THR A 152 -5.04 -16.19 7.61
N ASP A 153 -5.52 -15.07 8.17
CA ASP A 153 -5.50 -13.76 7.49
C ASP A 153 -4.09 -13.36 7.02
N THR A 154 -3.06 -13.75 7.78
CA THR A 154 -1.66 -13.50 7.40
C THR A 154 -1.28 -14.31 6.16
N GLN A 155 -1.62 -15.59 6.12
CA GLN A 155 -1.36 -16.45 4.96
C GLN A 155 -2.12 -15.96 3.72
N TRP A 156 -3.36 -15.54 3.88
CA TRP A 156 -4.16 -14.95 2.80
C TRP A 156 -3.54 -13.62 2.30
N ALA A 157 -3.00 -12.80 3.19
CA ALA A 157 -2.34 -11.55 2.79
C ALA A 157 -1.08 -11.83 1.95
N GLN A 158 -0.28 -12.85 2.30
CA GLN A 158 0.88 -13.24 1.50
C GLN A 158 0.46 -13.88 0.17
N TRP A 159 -0.56 -14.72 0.16
CA TRP A 159 -1.12 -15.26 -1.08
C TRP A 159 -1.59 -14.13 -2.02
N LEU A 160 -2.32 -13.15 -1.50
CA LEU A 160 -2.77 -11.98 -2.27
C LEU A 160 -1.59 -11.18 -2.85
N ARG A 161 -0.52 -11.03 -2.07
CA ARG A 161 0.73 -10.41 -2.54
C ARG A 161 1.31 -11.16 -3.74
N GLU A 162 1.38 -12.49 -3.67
CA GLU A 162 1.86 -13.34 -4.76
C GLU A 162 0.98 -13.20 -6.01
N GLU A 163 -0.35 -13.21 -5.85
CA GLU A 163 -1.28 -12.98 -6.97
C GLU A 163 -1.07 -11.61 -7.65
N CYS A 164 -0.80 -10.55 -6.87
CA CYS A 164 -0.45 -9.26 -7.46
C CYS A 164 0.84 -9.31 -8.28
N TYR A 165 1.86 -10.04 -7.83
CA TYR A 165 3.12 -10.15 -8.57
C TYR A 165 3.00 -10.99 -9.85
N LYS A 166 2.14 -12.01 -9.88
CA LYS A 166 1.85 -12.82 -11.08
C LYS A 166 1.20 -12.01 -12.21
N LEU A 167 0.56 -10.87 -11.90
CA LEU A 167 -0.03 -10.03 -12.94
C LEU A 167 0.99 -9.46 -13.93
N LYS A 168 2.26 -9.46 -13.59
CA LYS A 168 3.35 -9.01 -14.47
C LYS A 168 3.81 -10.09 -15.44
N GLU A 169 3.59 -11.37 -15.11
CA GLU A 169 4.00 -12.53 -15.90
C GLU A 169 3.01 -12.77 -17.05
#